data_a94685b9b272190b20afb45531a857d0
#
_entry.id   a94685b9b272190b20afb45531a857d0
#
_cell.length_a   1.000
_cell.length_b   1.000
_cell.length_c   1.000
_cell.angle_alpha   90.00
_cell.angle_beta   90.00
_cell.angle_gamma   90.00
#
_symmetry.space_group_name_H-M   'P 1'
#
loop_
_entity.id
_entity.type
_entity.pdbx_description
1 polymer ?
#
loop_
_entity_poly.entity_id
_entity_poly.type
_entity_poly.pdbx_seq_one_letter_code
_entity_poly.pdbx_strand_id
1 'polypeptide(L)'
;MGTVVMPKNSADLDVLNPILEFYYEKNDWVENSDYIAYIKKYLLDNGIDDKEREPQHYTKRMQILAYFGFIEWEEFENSQSNRRITALGKKFYEAIKSKNQGLIDEVILKSLTKTVFGRNNFGAPNSNSDIEAPIVCIRAILDLSFVNKIEFAYLLYKMQDNGFTYSTIIKEIQNIRAGKLKPIQLPEEANKYTDWKPINFLERFNFLETENSETRININVLKNYKNQLKNLKIYNVDKDVEFENLSPSSPKATKPAEPYEQIVFYGVPGSGKSYKIDNEKTDGASDYQKQKVVFHPDYTNSDFIGQIIPKMKETGEGENKKSVIEYSFKPGPFTTILRRALRDKKHQYYLLIEEINRGNAAAIFGDLFQLLDRDDDGWSCSPVNNDDINFYIASEYEFWEDKYSDSHPYGAESVNHPDGTEQFSRNTGIMLPPNFSIYATMNTNDQNVFTLDNAFNRRFLSEYISNKEDSKNKAHCNQFNLKIGETGIYWGNFRNLINEEIIGSGFINAEDKQLGLFFIKKSRDFDGITAKDFSDKVLKYLWHDVFKRDKNIFKGSVEIKSFEDLIDNFNGKDAFGNCFDADFVAKLKEGNNPLSYQPKQAE
;
A
#
# COMPACT_ATOMS: atom_id res chain seq x y z
N MET A 1 -11.25 -15.63 -11.74
CA MET A 1 -12.72 -15.48 -11.56
C MET A 1 -12.95 -14.22 -10.76
N GLY A 2 -13.71 -13.28 -11.31
CA GLY A 2 -14.15 -12.11 -10.56
C GLY A 2 -15.13 -12.51 -9.47
N THR A 3 -15.11 -11.84 -8.33
CA THR A 3 -16.04 -12.07 -7.23
C THR A 3 -16.99 -10.90 -7.05
N VAL A 4 -18.24 -11.16 -6.71
CA VAL A 4 -19.23 -10.14 -6.36
C VAL A 4 -19.55 -10.26 -4.88
N VAL A 5 -19.33 -9.18 -4.15
CA VAL A 5 -19.71 -9.06 -2.74
C VAL A 5 -20.73 -7.94 -2.59
N MET A 6 -21.85 -8.25 -1.95
CA MET A 6 -22.91 -7.29 -1.65
C MET A 6 -23.24 -7.32 -0.16
N PRO A 7 -23.70 -6.19 0.41
CA PRO A 7 -24.11 -6.14 1.81
C PRO A 7 -25.32 -7.06 2.03
N LYS A 8 -25.29 -7.78 3.15
CA LYS A 8 -26.37 -8.73 3.52
C LYS A 8 -27.62 -8.06 4.05
N ASN A 9 -27.53 -6.77 4.42
CA ASN A 9 -28.64 -6.02 4.99
C ASN A 9 -28.72 -4.63 4.36
N SER A 10 -29.94 -4.19 4.04
CA SER A 10 -30.28 -2.79 3.77
C SER A 10 -31.28 -2.38 4.84
N ALA A 11 -30.87 -1.49 5.74
CA ALA A 11 -31.82 -0.95 6.71
C ALA A 11 -32.73 0.09 6.04
N ASP A 12 -33.93 0.26 6.57
CA ASP A 12 -34.84 1.32 6.12
C ASP A 12 -34.34 2.71 6.59
N LEU A 13 -34.86 3.78 5.99
CA LEU A 13 -34.43 5.15 6.33
C LEU A 13 -34.61 5.47 7.81
N ASP A 14 -35.65 4.93 8.45
CA ASP A 14 -35.92 5.08 9.87
C ASP A 14 -34.82 4.46 10.75
N VAL A 15 -33.96 3.65 10.19
CA VAL A 15 -32.81 3.04 10.85
C VAL A 15 -31.49 3.65 10.37
N LEU A 16 -31.37 4.00 9.08
CA LEU A 16 -30.14 4.55 8.51
C LEU A 16 -29.85 5.97 9.04
N ASN A 17 -30.89 6.81 9.14
CA ASN A 17 -30.74 8.18 9.65
C ASN A 17 -30.22 8.23 11.10
N PRO A 18 -30.78 7.49 12.06
CA PRO A 18 -30.22 7.40 13.41
C PRO A 18 -28.81 6.87 13.48
N ILE A 19 -28.45 5.90 12.62
CA ILE A 19 -27.07 5.40 12.56
C ILE A 19 -26.11 6.51 12.12
N LEU A 20 -26.46 7.25 11.06
CA LEU A 20 -25.65 8.37 10.60
C LEU A 20 -25.55 9.48 11.64
N GLU A 21 -26.66 9.82 12.32
CA GLU A 21 -26.70 10.81 13.39
C GLU A 21 -25.80 10.44 14.55
N PHE A 22 -25.89 9.21 15.03
CA PHE A 22 -25.04 8.70 16.11
C PHE A 22 -23.55 8.86 15.82
N TYR A 23 -23.09 8.44 14.63
CA TYR A 23 -21.70 8.58 14.28
C TYR A 23 -21.31 10.03 13.92
N TYR A 24 -22.23 10.84 13.44
CA TYR A 24 -22.01 12.26 13.19
C TYR A 24 -21.76 13.02 14.48
N GLU A 25 -22.56 12.77 15.52
CA GLU A 25 -22.42 13.39 16.84
C GLU A 25 -21.13 12.98 17.56
N LYS A 26 -20.77 11.69 17.48
CA LYS A 26 -19.53 11.19 18.10
C LYS A 26 -18.28 11.73 17.42
N ASN A 27 -18.32 11.87 16.10
CA ASN A 27 -17.27 12.44 15.27
C ASN A 27 -15.86 11.83 15.46
N ASP A 28 -15.76 10.64 16.04
CA ASP A 28 -14.53 9.92 16.34
C ASP A 28 -14.75 8.41 16.20
N TRP A 29 -13.72 7.63 16.48
CA TRP A 29 -13.82 6.18 16.55
C TRP A 29 -14.70 5.76 17.74
N VAL A 30 -15.70 4.95 17.45
CA VAL A 30 -16.70 4.47 18.40
C VAL A 30 -16.62 2.96 18.50
N GLU A 31 -16.62 2.45 19.71
CA GLU A 31 -16.68 1.01 19.96
C GLU A 31 -17.98 0.40 19.43
N ASN A 32 -17.88 -0.83 18.90
CA ASN A 32 -19.05 -1.54 18.41
C ASN A 32 -20.10 -1.79 19.50
N SER A 33 -19.67 -1.97 20.75
CA SER A 33 -20.54 -2.10 21.94
C SER A 33 -21.42 -0.88 22.14
N ASP A 34 -20.88 0.33 22.03
CA ASP A 34 -21.61 1.59 22.21
C ASP A 34 -22.64 1.79 21.11
N TYR A 35 -22.25 1.49 19.88
CA TYR A 35 -23.19 1.51 18.76
C TYR A 35 -24.35 0.51 18.96
N ILE A 36 -24.05 -0.72 19.35
CA ILE A 36 -25.08 -1.74 19.60
C ILE A 36 -26.04 -1.29 20.70
N ALA A 37 -25.52 -0.73 21.79
CA ALA A 37 -26.34 -0.22 22.88
C ALA A 37 -27.26 0.93 22.42
N TYR A 38 -26.73 1.87 21.65
CA TYR A 38 -27.49 2.99 21.09
C TYR A 38 -28.61 2.50 20.17
N ILE A 39 -28.28 1.72 19.14
CA ILE A 39 -29.26 1.33 18.12
C ILE A 39 -30.35 0.43 18.71
N LYS A 40 -29.99 -0.44 19.65
CA LYS A 40 -30.96 -1.29 20.36
C LYS A 40 -31.97 -0.44 21.13
N LYS A 41 -31.50 0.55 21.87
CA LYS A 41 -32.37 1.48 22.61
C LYS A 41 -33.26 2.26 21.65
N TYR A 42 -32.69 2.81 20.57
CA TYR A 42 -33.45 3.55 19.57
C TYR A 42 -34.60 2.73 18.96
N LEU A 43 -34.33 1.49 18.58
CA LEU A 43 -35.34 0.61 17.98
C LEU A 43 -36.48 0.29 18.96
N LEU A 44 -36.15 0.05 20.23
CA LEU A 44 -37.13 -0.19 21.29
C LEU A 44 -38.00 1.05 21.54
N ASP A 45 -37.37 2.22 21.68
CA ASP A 45 -38.06 3.48 22.01
C ASP A 45 -39.03 3.91 20.88
N ASN A 46 -38.74 3.52 19.64
CA ASN A 46 -39.56 3.84 18.45
C ASN A 46 -40.50 2.71 18.02
N GLY A 47 -40.60 1.62 18.78
CA GLY A 47 -41.51 0.50 18.48
C GLY A 47 -41.14 -0.28 17.22
N ILE A 48 -39.92 -0.13 16.73
CA ILE A 48 -39.41 -0.88 15.59
C ILE A 48 -39.01 -2.26 16.09
N ASP A 49 -39.70 -3.29 15.61
CA ASP A 49 -39.65 -4.69 16.10
C ASP A 49 -38.20 -5.17 16.35
N ASP A 50 -37.92 -5.49 17.62
CA ASP A 50 -36.59 -5.89 18.06
C ASP A 50 -36.63 -6.96 19.17
N LYS A 51 -37.53 -7.89 19.04
CA LYS A 51 -37.61 -9.02 19.97
C LYS A 51 -36.40 -9.94 19.75
N GLU A 52 -35.49 -9.98 20.74
CA GLU A 52 -34.43 -10.99 20.90
C GLU A 52 -33.48 -11.16 19.69
N ARG A 53 -32.80 -10.10 19.27
CA ARG A 53 -31.79 -10.19 18.21
C ARG A 53 -30.37 -10.26 18.78
N GLU A 54 -29.57 -11.14 18.16
CA GLU A 54 -28.15 -11.25 18.44
C GLU A 54 -27.38 -9.95 18.10
N PRO A 55 -26.34 -9.57 18.87
CA PRO A 55 -25.57 -8.35 18.63
C PRO A 55 -25.09 -8.17 17.18
N GLN A 56 -24.75 -9.28 16.51
CA GLN A 56 -24.36 -9.26 15.10
C GLN A 56 -25.45 -8.74 14.14
N HIS A 57 -26.73 -8.83 14.51
CA HIS A 57 -27.82 -8.31 13.67
C HIS A 57 -27.84 -6.78 13.67
N TYR A 58 -27.49 -6.15 14.78
CA TYR A 58 -27.38 -4.69 14.87
C TYR A 58 -26.21 -4.19 14.04
N THR A 59 -25.05 -4.85 14.16
CA THR A 59 -23.85 -4.52 13.37
C THR A 59 -24.10 -4.60 11.87
N LYS A 60 -24.88 -5.56 11.40
CA LYS A 60 -25.19 -5.72 9.97
C LYS A 60 -26.04 -4.58 9.40
N ARG A 61 -26.79 -3.84 10.21
CA ARG A 61 -27.67 -2.75 9.74
C ARG A 61 -26.92 -1.60 9.11
N MET A 62 -25.66 -1.35 9.51
CA MET A 62 -24.83 -0.30 8.93
C MET A 62 -24.02 -0.72 7.70
N GLN A 63 -24.04 -2.01 7.32
CA GLN A 63 -23.22 -2.52 6.23
C GLN A 63 -23.44 -1.76 4.92
N ILE A 64 -24.66 -1.33 4.63
CA ILE A 64 -24.97 -0.57 3.43
C ILE A 64 -24.28 0.81 3.43
N LEU A 65 -24.22 1.49 4.58
CA LEU A 65 -23.54 2.78 4.71
C LEU A 65 -22.02 2.63 4.55
N ALA A 66 -21.46 1.57 5.09
CA ALA A 66 -20.04 1.27 4.90
C ALA A 66 -19.76 0.83 3.45
N TYR A 67 -20.65 0.09 2.83
CA TYR A 67 -20.54 -0.30 1.42
C TYR A 67 -20.47 0.90 0.48
N PHE A 68 -21.21 1.98 0.77
CA PHE A 68 -21.16 3.25 0.04
C PHE A 68 -20.08 4.23 0.57
N GLY A 69 -19.23 3.80 1.50
CA GLY A 69 -18.12 4.61 2.01
C GLY A 69 -18.52 5.74 2.95
N PHE A 70 -19.70 5.69 3.56
CA PHE A 70 -20.18 6.70 4.52
C PHE A 70 -19.75 6.41 5.97
N ILE A 71 -19.47 5.15 6.28
CA ILE A 71 -18.90 4.68 7.55
C ILE A 71 -17.69 3.83 7.24
N GLU A 72 -16.64 3.93 8.04
CA GLU A 72 -15.42 3.14 7.92
C GLU A 72 -15.14 2.35 9.19
N TRP A 73 -14.48 1.21 9.02
CA TRP A 73 -13.97 0.33 10.08
C TRP A 73 -12.53 0.70 10.44
N GLU A 74 -12.16 0.55 11.70
CA GLU A 74 -10.78 0.70 12.16
C GLU A 74 -9.88 -0.43 11.65
N GLU A 75 -10.37 -1.66 11.74
CA GLU A 75 -9.72 -2.85 11.24
C GLU A 75 -10.67 -3.59 10.29
N PHE A 76 -10.27 -3.75 9.04
CA PHE A 76 -11.11 -4.39 8.03
C PHE A 76 -11.50 -5.82 8.31
N GLU A 77 -10.56 -6.61 8.82
CA GLU A 77 -10.74 -8.04 9.03
C GLU A 77 -11.52 -8.34 10.33
N ASN A 78 -11.69 -7.33 11.17
CA ASN A 78 -12.37 -7.46 12.45
C ASN A 78 -13.77 -6.82 12.42
N SER A 79 -14.82 -7.63 12.28
CA SER A 79 -16.20 -7.17 12.26
C SER A 79 -16.66 -6.51 13.57
N GLN A 80 -15.88 -6.62 14.64
CA GLN A 80 -16.13 -6.00 15.94
C GLN A 80 -15.28 -4.73 16.18
N SER A 81 -14.41 -4.36 15.25
CA SER A 81 -13.55 -3.18 15.39
C SER A 81 -14.36 -1.88 15.51
N ASN A 82 -13.71 -0.85 16.00
CA ASN A 82 -14.27 0.49 16.09
C ASN A 82 -14.69 1.02 14.71
N ARG A 83 -15.61 1.97 14.71
CA ARG A 83 -16.16 2.58 13.48
C ARG A 83 -16.30 4.06 13.64
N ARG A 84 -16.25 4.77 12.53
CA ARG A 84 -16.57 6.21 12.49
C ARG A 84 -17.24 6.59 11.18
N ILE A 85 -17.86 7.77 11.18
CA ILE A 85 -18.39 8.39 9.98
C ILE A 85 -17.24 8.97 9.15
N THR A 86 -17.27 8.74 7.84
CA THR A 86 -16.30 9.34 6.92
C THR A 86 -16.67 10.81 6.63
N ALA A 87 -15.76 11.57 6.00
CA ALA A 87 -16.07 12.90 5.51
C ALA A 87 -17.23 12.89 4.50
N LEU A 88 -17.29 11.86 3.65
CA LEU A 88 -18.40 11.68 2.72
C LEU A 88 -19.71 11.37 3.44
N GLY A 89 -19.64 10.54 4.49
CA GLY A 89 -20.78 10.20 5.34
C GLY A 89 -21.36 11.42 6.07
N LYS A 90 -20.51 12.34 6.54
CA LYS A 90 -20.96 13.60 7.16
C LYS A 90 -21.73 14.46 6.17
N LYS A 91 -21.17 14.67 4.96
CA LYS A 91 -21.86 15.40 3.91
C LYS A 91 -23.18 14.73 3.51
N PHE A 92 -23.21 13.40 3.52
CA PHE A 92 -24.43 12.65 3.24
C PHE A 92 -25.50 12.87 4.32
N TYR A 93 -25.13 12.81 5.59
CA TYR A 93 -26.03 13.10 6.70
C TYR A 93 -26.58 14.55 6.64
N GLU A 94 -25.71 15.53 6.42
CA GLU A 94 -26.09 16.95 6.29
C GLU A 94 -27.03 17.17 5.11
N ALA A 95 -26.79 16.51 3.96
CA ALA A 95 -27.65 16.56 2.81
C ALA A 95 -29.04 15.97 3.08
N ILE A 96 -29.12 14.85 3.79
CA ILE A 96 -30.38 14.24 4.22
C ILE A 96 -31.11 15.16 5.22
N LYS A 97 -30.42 15.67 6.21
CA LYS A 97 -30.98 16.55 7.24
C LYS A 97 -31.54 17.84 6.66
N SER A 98 -30.88 18.41 5.67
CA SER A 98 -31.34 19.60 4.93
C SER A 98 -32.39 19.29 3.87
N LYS A 99 -32.71 18.03 3.62
CA LYS A 99 -33.63 17.56 2.55
C LYS A 99 -33.25 18.11 1.17
N ASN A 100 -31.96 18.32 0.92
CA ASN A 100 -31.45 18.85 -0.32
C ASN A 100 -31.14 17.71 -1.30
N GLN A 101 -32.07 17.40 -2.21
CA GLN A 101 -31.93 16.30 -3.17
C GLN A 101 -30.70 16.47 -4.08
N GLY A 102 -30.41 17.68 -4.54
CA GLY A 102 -29.24 17.91 -5.41
C GLY A 102 -27.91 17.60 -4.70
N LEU A 103 -27.83 17.93 -3.41
CA LEU A 103 -26.65 17.59 -2.60
C LEU A 103 -26.59 16.08 -2.30
N ILE A 104 -27.72 15.42 -2.08
CA ILE A 104 -27.79 13.95 -1.94
C ILE A 104 -27.25 13.29 -3.21
N ASP A 105 -27.73 13.69 -4.38
CA ASP A 105 -27.31 13.16 -5.67
C ASP A 105 -25.80 13.34 -5.90
N GLU A 106 -25.29 14.52 -5.58
CA GLU A 106 -23.86 14.83 -5.68
C GLU A 106 -23.01 13.94 -4.78
N VAL A 107 -23.42 13.73 -3.53
CA VAL A 107 -22.71 12.89 -2.57
C VAL A 107 -22.76 11.41 -2.99
N ILE A 108 -23.89 10.93 -3.48
CA ILE A 108 -24.00 9.58 -4.04
C ILE A 108 -23.09 9.43 -5.26
N LEU A 109 -23.08 10.39 -6.18
CA LEU A 109 -22.18 10.37 -7.33
C LEU A 109 -20.70 10.34 -6.91
N LYS A 110 -20.33 11.12 -5.89
CA LYS A 110 -18.99 11.08 -5.30
C LYS A 110 -18.68 9.71 -4.69
N SER A 111 -19.64 9.09 -4.01
CA SER A 111 -19.49 7.70 -3.55
C SER A 111 -19.23 6.76 -4.72
N LEU A 112 -20.03 6.81 -5.77
CA LEU A 112 -19.88 5.97 -6.96
C LEU A 112 -18.53 6.14 -7.67
N THR A 113 -17.93 7.32 -7.61
CA THR A 113 -16.64 7.61 -8.28
C THR A 113 -15.42 7.34 -7.41
N LYS A 114 -15.57 7.30 -6.07
CA LYS A 114 -14.44 7.27 -5.12
C LYS A 114 -14.41 6.06 -4.20
N THR A 115 -15.50 5.31 -4.09
CA THR A 115 -15.59 4.13 -3.25
C THR A 115 -15.35 2.88 -4.06
N VAL A 116 -14.49 2.00 -3.57
CA VAL A 116 -14.30 0.65 -4.14
C VAL A 116 -15.32 -0.28 -3.48
N PHE A 117 -16.38 -0.59 -4.20
CA PHE A 117 -17.50 -1.37 -3.67
C PHE A 117 -17.13 -2.84 -3.45
N GLY A 118 -17.42 -3.34 -2.24
CA GLY A 118 -17.22 -4.75 -1.91
C GLY A 118 -15.78 -5.15 -1.54
N ARG A 119 -14.85 -4.21 -1.42
CA ARG A 119 -13.51 -4.46 -0.91
C ARG A 119 -13.43 -4.19 0.59
N ASN A 120 -13.95 -5.12 1.41
CA ASN A 120 -13.87 -5.04 2.88
C ASN A 120 -14.43 -3.75 3.52
N ASN A 121 -15.18 -2.93 2.76
CA ASN A 121 -15.72 -1.66 3.24
C ASN A 121 -16.73 -1.83 4.37
N PHE A 122 -17.17 -3.05 4.64
CA PHE A 122 -18.21 -3.35 5.63
C PHE A 122 -17.80 -4.48 6.60
N GLY A 123 -16.49 -4.66 6.83
CA GLY A 123 -15.96 -5.55 7.86
C GLY A 123 -16.22 -7.04 7.63
N ALA A 124 -16.26 -7.48 6.37
CA ALA A 124 -16.39 -8.90 6.05
C ALA A 124 -14.99 -9.48 5.75
N PRO A 125 -14.45 -10.37 6.59
CA PRO A 125 -13.15 -10.98 6.35
C PRO A 125 -13.15 -11.73 5.01
N ASN A 126 -12.07 -11.62 4.24
CA ASN A 126 -11.84 -12.28 2.95
C ASN A 126 -12.85 -11.95 1.84
N SER A 127 -13.60 -10.85 1.94
CA SER A 127 -14.59 -10.46 0.95
C SER A 127 -14.05 -9.37 0.04
N ASN A 128 -13.20 -9.75 -0.91
CA ASN A 128 -12.80 -8.87 -2.00
C ASN A 128 -13.78 -9.03 -3.16
N SER A 129 -14.30 -7.91 -3.67
CA SER A 129 -15.11 -7.88 -4.88
C SER A 129 -14.32 -7.26 -6.02
N ASP A 130 -14.27 -7.95 -7.15
CA ASP A 130 -13.70 -7.42 -8.39
C ASP A 130 -14.79 -6.81 -9.29
N ILE A 131 -16.05 -6.92 -8.88
CA ILE A 131 -17.23 -6.46 -9.64
C ILE A 131 -18.04 -5.53 -8.74
N GLU A 132 -18.12 -4.27 -9.13
CA GLU A 132 -18.79 -3.22 -8.37
C GLU A 132 -20.25 -3.10 -8.81
N ALA A 133 -21.11 -3.84 -8.11
CA ALA A 133 -22.51 -4.00 -8.47
C ALA A 133 -23.28 -2.68 -8.75
N PRO A 134 -23.16 -1.60 -7.97
CA PRO A 134 -23.86 -0.35 -8.26
C PRO A 134 -23.40 0.29 -9.58
N ILE A 135 -22.10 0.27 -9.86
CA ILE A 135 -21.52 0.84 -11.09
C ILE A 135 -21.94 0.03 -12.30
N VAL A 136 -21.87 -1.30 -12.20
CA VAL A 136 -22.33 -2.21 -13.26
C VAL A 136 -23.81 -1.97 -13.57
N CYS A 137 -24.66 -1.80 -12.55
CA CYS A 137 -26.08 -1.52 -12.74
C CYS A 137 -26.30 -0.20 -13.49
N ILE A 138 -25.67 0.89 -13.05
CA ILE A 138 -25.82 2.22 -13.68
C ILE A 138 -25.33 2.20 -15.13
N ARG A 139 -24.19 1.56 -15.40
CA ARG A 139 -23.66 1.40 -16.76
C ARG A 139 -24.62 0.58 -17.63
N ALA A 140 -25.17 -0.53 -17.10
CA ALA A 140 -26.14 -1.34 -17.81
C ALA A 140 -27.42 -0.55 -18.12
N ILE A 141 -27.91 0.28 -17.20
CA ILE A 141 -29.05 1.16 -17.46
C ILE A 141 -28.74 2.16 -18.58
N LEU A 142 -27.54 2.75 -18.61
CA LEU A 142 -27.13 3.68 -19.68
C LEU A 142 -27.08 2.99 -21.06
N ASP A 143 -26.62 1.72 -21.10
CA ASP A 143 -26.48 0.98 -22.36
C ASP A 143 -27.78 0.30 -22.82
N LEU A 144 -28.69 -0.03 -21.89
CA LEU A 144 -29.93 -0.77 -22.14
C LEU A 144 -31.21 0.07 -21.97
N SER A 145 -31.10 1.32 -21.50
CA SER A 145 -32.16 2.23 -21.10
C SER A 145 -32.86 1.88 -19.79
N PHE A 146 -32.88 0.64 -19.40
CA PHE A 146 -33.33 0.12 -18.10
C PHE A 146 -32.74 -1.26 -17.85
N VAL A 147 -32.84 -1.74 -16.61
CA VAL A 147 -32.45 -3.10 -16.22
C VAL A 147 -33.48 -3.66 -15.25
N ASN A 148 -33.84 -4.93 -15.37
CA ASN A 148 -34.64 -5.62 -14.38
C ASN A 148 -33.77 -6.52 -13.48
N LYS A 149 -34.36 -7.03 -12.38
CA LYS A 149 -33.63 -7.86 -11.40
C LYS A 149 -33.01 -9.12 -11.99
N ILE A 150 -33.68 -9.74 -12.97
CA ILE A 150 -33.22 -10.98 -13.60
C ILE A 150 -32.02 -10.68 -14.51
N GLU A 151 -32.10 -9.62 -15.30
CA GLU A 151 -31.01 -9.19 -16.19
C GLU A 151 -29.79 -8.75 -15.41
N PHE A 152 -30.00 -8.05 -14.30
CA PHE A 152 -28.90 -7.63 -13.44
C PHE A 152 -28.21 -8.81 -12.75
N ALA A 153 -29.00 -9.75 -12.20
CA ALA A 153 -28.44 -10.97 -11.62
C ALA A 153 -27.67 -11.79 -12.64
N TYR A 154 -28.19 -11.88 -13.86
CA TYR A 154 -27.54 -12.54 -14.98
C TYR A 154 -26.20 -11.87 -15.34
N LEU A 155 -26.21 -10.54 -15.45
CA LEU A 155 -25.01 -9.75 -15.73
C LEU A 155 -23.93 -10.00 -14.67
N LEU A 156 -24.26 -9.87 -13.37
CA LEU A 156 -23.31 -10.10 -12.29
C LEU A 156 -22.80 -11.54 -12.24
N TYR A 157 -23.66 -12.51 -12.51
CA TYR A 157 -23.27 -13.92 -12.53
C TYR A 157 -22.28 -14.20 -13.67
N LYS A 158 -22.60 -13.77 -14.88
CA LYS A 158 -21.77 -13.98 -16.07
C LYS A 158 -20.42 -13.26 -15.99
N MET A 159 -20.37 -12.07 -15.40
CA MET A 159 -19.13 -11.32 -15.24
C MET A 159 -18.10 -11.99 -14.32
N GLN A 160 -18.52 -12.99 -13.52
CA GLN A 160 -17.59 -13.78 -12.70
C GLN A 160 -16.83 -14.83 -13.50
N ASP A 161 -17.29 -15.14 -14.71
CA ASP A 161 -16.64 -16.07 -15.62
C ASP A 161 -15.71 -15.32 -16.56
N ASN A 162 -14.43 -15.72 -16.59
CA ASN A 162 -13.39 -15.10 -17.43
C ASN A 162 -13.65 -15.21 -18.95
N GLY A 163 -14.61 -16.06 -19.36
CA GLY A 163 -15.03 -16.20 -20.76
C GLY A 163 -15.97 -15.08 -21.26
N PHE A 164 -16.48 -14.23 -20.36
CA PHE A 164 -17.46 -13.19 -20.69
C PHE A 164 -16.96 -11.81 -20.30
N THR A 165 -17.14 -10.84 -21.22
CA THR A 165 -16.91 -9.42 -20.94
C THR A 165 -18.23 -8.71 -20.73
N TYR A 166 -18.19 -7.58 -20.00
CA TYR A 166 -19.39 -6.74 -19.82
C TYR A 166 -20.09 -6.45 -21.16
N SER A 167 -19.35 -6.04 -22.18
CA SER A 167 -19.90 -5.69 -23.50
C SER A 167 -20.53 -6.88 -24.23
N THR A 168 -19.99 -8.08 -24.07
CA THR A 168 -20.59 -9.30 -24.69
C THR A 168 -21.90 -9.66 -24.01
N ILE A 169 -22.00 -9.53 -22.68
CA ILE A 169 -23.23 -9.81 -21.94
C ILE A 169 -24.31 -8.77 -22.23
N ILE A 170 -23.97 -7.49 -22.34
CA ILE A 170 -24.91 -6.43 -22.75
C ILE A 170 -25.51 -6.73 -24.13
N LYS A 171 -24.69 -7.11 -25.12
CA LYS A 171 -25.16 -7.54 -26.44
C LYS A 171 -26.06 -8.78 -26.37
N GLU A 172 -25.75 -9.73 -25.51
CA GLU A 172 -26.57 -10.91 -25.28
C GLU A 172 -27.95 -10.54 -24.74
N ILE A 173 -28.03 -9.66 -23.72
CA ILE A 173 -29.29 -9.14 -23.17
C ILE A 173 -30.09 -8.40 -24.25
N GLN A 174 -29.44 -7.57 -25.08
CA GLN A 174 -30.11 -6.88 -26.20
C GLN A 174 -30.72 -7.89 -27.19
N ASN A 175 -30.00 -8.97 -27.52
CA ASN A 175 -30.51 -10.02 -28.42
C ASN A 175 -31.66 -10.81 -27.80
N ILE A 176 -31.63 -11.05 -26.48
CA ILE A 176 -32.75 -11.68 -25.76
C ILE A 176 -33.99 -10.80 -25.80
N ARG A 177 -33.85 -9.49 -25.53
CA ARG A 177 -34.94 -8.52 -25.61
C ARG A 177 -35.53 -8.41 -27.02
N ALA A 178 -34.68 -8.55 -28.04
CA ALA A 178 -35.09 -8.57 -29.44
C ALA A 178 -35.71 -9.91 -29.90
N GLY A 179 -35.85 -10.90 -29.03
CA GLY A 179 -36.38 -12.20 -29.36
C GLY A 179 -35.46 -13.09 -30.20
N LYS A 180 -34.18 -12.69 -30.39
CA LYS A 180 -33.18 -13.47 -31.15
C LYS A 180 -32.56 -14.61 -30.36
N LEU A 181 -32.62 -14.54 -29.04
CA LEU A 181 -32.13 -15.56 -28.12
C LEU A 181 -33.24 -15.94 -27.15
N LYS A 182 -33.10 -17.10 -26.50
CA LYS A 182 -34.06 -17.58 -25.49
C LYS A 182 -34.03 -16.66 -24.26
N PRO A 183 -35.19 -16.52 -23.53
CA PRO A 183 -35.25 -15.78 -22.28
C PRO A 183 -34.22 -16.26 -21.27
N ILE A 184 -33.76 -15.33 -20.42
CA ILE A 184 -32.77 -15.61 -19.38
C ILE A 184 -33.34 -16.65 -18.42
N GLN A 185 -32.62 -17.74 -18.23
CA GLN A 185 -32.84 -18.73 -17.17
C GLN A 185 -31.68 -18.60 -16.18
N LEU A 186 -31.95 -18.05 -14.99
CA LEU A 186 -30.92 -17.91 -13.95
C LEU A 186 -30.65 -19.29 -13.33
N PRO A 187 -29.37 -19.72 -13.26
CA PRO A 187 -29.01 -20.86 -12.44
C PRO A 187 -29.27 -20.56 -10.97
N GLU A 188 -29.51 -21.62 -10.16
CA GLU A 188 -29.82 -21.47 -8.74
C GLU A 188 -28.80 -20.61 -7.97
N GLU A 189 -27.54 -20.76 -8.31
CA GLU A 189 -26.40 -20.00 -7.73
C GLU A 189 -26.47 -18.50 -8.01
N ALA A 190 -27.12 -18.07 -9.10
CA ALA A 190 -27.29 -16.68 -9.47
C ALA A 190 -28.45 -16.00 -8.73
N ASN A 191 -29.36 -16.77 -8.09
CA ASN A 191 -30.50 -16.20 -7.39
C ASN A 191 -30.12 -15.27 -6.24
N LYS A 192 -28.95 -15.45 -5.61
CA LYS A 192 -28.44 -14.54 -4.58
C LYS A 192 -28.21 -13.11 -5.08
N TYR A 193 -28.02 -12.92 -6.39
CA TYR A 193 -27.80 -11.58 -6.99
C TYR A 193 -29.12 -10.87 -7.31
N THR A 194 -30.25 -11.53 -7.17
CA THR A 194 -31.57 -10.87 -7.17
C THR A 194 -31.83 -10.10 -5.88
N ASP A 195 -30.98 -10.27 -4.87
CA ASP A 195 -31.02 -9.52 -3.62
C ASP A 195 -30.41 -8.11 -3.81
N TRP A 196 -31.19 -7.28 -4.32
CA TRP A 196 -31.04 -5.96 -4.92
C TRP A 196 -30.63 -4.83 -3.95
N LYS A 197 -30.02 -5.11 -2.80
CA LYS A 197 -29.82 -4.17 -1.67
C LYS A 197 -29.09 -2.87 -2.02
N PRO A 198 -27.97 -2.86 -2.77
CA PRO A 198 -27.33 -1.61 -3.16
C PRO A 198 -28.21 -0.76 -4.08
N ILE A 199 -29.04 -1.40 -4.90
CA ILE A 199 -29.96 -0.73 -5.82
C ILE A 199 -31.14 -0.15 -5.05
N ASN A 200 -31.73 -0.90 -4.12
CA ASN A 200 -32.76 -0.41 -3.22
C ASN A 200 -32.28 0.81 -2.40
N PHE A 201 -31.00 0.84 -2.03
CA PHE A 201 -30.41 2.03 -1.38
C PHE A 201 -30.46 3.26 -2.30
N LEU A 202 -30.02 3.12 -3.55
CA LEU A 202 -30.05 4.21 -4.54
C LEU A 202 -31.48 4.65 -4.86
N GLU A 203 -32.44 3.73 -4.89
CA GLU A 203 -33.87 4.02 -5.08
C GLU A 203 -34.46 4.83 -3.93
N ARG A 204 -34.09 4.51 -2.67
CA ARG A 204 -34.55 5.24 -1.48
C ARG A 204 -34.16 6.70 -1.46
N PHE A 205 -33.05 7.04 -2.09
CA PHE A 205 -32.57 8.40 -2.23
C PHE A 205 -32.90 9.03 -3.59
N ASN A 206 -33.86 8.46 -4.34
CA ASN A 206 -34.29 8.92 -5.65
C ASN A 206 -33.17 9.06 -6.70
N PHE A 207 -32.07 8.34 -6.50
CA PHE A 207 -30.99 8.30 -7.51
C PHE A 207 -31.35 7.36 -8.66
N LEU A 208 -32.01 6.25 -8.33
CA LEU A 208 -32.68 5.33 -9.27
C LEU A 208 -34.18 5.30 -9.01
N GLU A 209 -34.94 4.85 -9.99
CA GLU A 209 -36.39 4.66 -9.91
C GLU A 209 -36.77 3.35 -10.59
N THR A 210 -37.67 2.58 -9.97
CA THR A 210 -38.19 1.32 -10.53
C THR A 210 -39.70 1.42 -10.76
N GLU A 211 -40.09 1.27 -12.00
CA GLU A 211 -41.50 1.23 -12.41
C GLU A 211 -41.71 -0.01 -13.29
N ASN A 212 -42.79 -0.75 -13.07
CA ASN A 212 -43.11 -2.00 -13.82
C ASN A 212 -41.95 -3.01 -13.89
N SER A 213 -41.19 -3.15 -12.81
CA SER A 213 -39.98 -4.00 -12.73
C SER A 213 -38.80 -3.53 -13.60
N GLU A 214 -38.85 -2.35 -14.16
CA GLU A 214 -37.79 -1.70 -14.92
C GLU A 214 -37.12 -0.62 -14.07
N THR A 215 -35.85 -0.80 -13.76
CA THR A 215 -35.06 0.19 -13.02
C THR A 215 -34.34 1.12 -13.99
N ARG A 216 -34.48 2.40 -13.74
CA ARG A 216 -33.90 3.51 -14.53
C ARG A 216 -33.14 4.47 -13.62
N ILE A 217 -32.26 5.25 -14.20
CA ILE A 217 -31.67 6.41 -13.50
C ILE A 217 -32.75 7.51 -13.47
N ASN A 218 -32.95 8.12 -12.29
CA ASN A 218 -33.91 9.22 -12.15
C ASN A 218 -33.60 10.30 -13.17
N ILE A 219 -34.64 10.84 -13.79
CA ILE A 219 -34.51 11.77 -14.91
C ILE A 219 -33.71 13.04 -14.54
N ASN A 220 -33.84 13.54 -13.33
CA ASN A 220 -33.12 14.72 -12.87
C ASN A 220 -31.62 14.39 -12.67
N VAL A 221 -31.30 13.22 -12.10
CA VAL A 221 -29.92 12.72 -11.96
C VAL A 221 -29.29 12.55 -13.35
N LEU A 222 -30.02 11.91 -14.27
CA LEU A 222 -29.52 11.71 -15.63
C LEU A 222 -29.29 13.05 -16.35
N LYS A 223 -30.18 14.03 -16.20
CA LYS A 223 -30.04 15.36 -16.81
C LYS A 223 -28.82 16.10 -16.27
N ASN A 224 -28.59 16.06 -14.98
CA ASN A 224 -27.53 16.84 -14.31
C ASN A 224 -26.15 16.17 -14.40
N TYR A 225 -26.08 14.83 -14.40
CA TYR A 225 -24.83 14.09 -14.22
C TYR A 225 -24.52 13.07 -15.32
N LYS A 226 -25.17 13.15 -16.48
CA LYS A 226 -25.03 12.17 -17.57
C LYS A 226 -23.59 11.86 -17.95
N ASN A 227 -22.74 12.89 -18.05
CA ASN A 227 -21.34 12.71 -18.44
C ASN A 227 -20.53 12.02 -17.33
N GLN A 228 -20.76 12.38 -16.07
CA GLN A 228 -20.09 11.74 -14.94
C GLN A 228 -20.51 10.26 -14.82
N LEU A 229 -21.80 9.96 -15.01
CA LEU A 229 -22.32 8.58 -14.98
C LEU A 229 -21.75 7.73 -16.13
N LYS A 230 -21.59 8.30 -17.33
CA LYS A 230 -20.93 7.60 -18.44
C LYS A 230 -19.45 7.31 -18.20
N ASN A 231 -18.79 8.13 -17.38
CA ASN A 231 -17.39 7.98 -17.04
C ASN A 231 -17.14 7.05 -15.84
N LEU A 232 -18.20 6.49 -15.25
CA LEU A 232 -18.04 5.45 -14.20
C LEU A 232 -17.36 4.22 -14.80
N LYS A 233 -16.28 3.78 -14.20
CA LYS A 233 -15.46 2.67 -14.69
C LYS A 233 -15.86 1.36 -14.04
N ILE A 234 -15.96 0.31 -14.83
CA ILE A 234 -16.17 -1.05 -14.35
C ILE A 234 -14.81 -1.68 -14.14
N TYR A 235 -14.45 -1.97 -12.90
CA TYR A 235 -13.11 -2.39 -12.48
C TYR A 235 -12.50 -3.53 -13.30
N ASN A 236 -13.27 -4.56 -13.66
CA ASN A 236 -12.78 -5.69 -14.46
C ASN A 236 -12.61 -5.40 -15.96
N VAL A 237 -13.19 -4.33 -16.45
CA VAL A 237 -13.12 -3.96 -17.87
C VAL A 237 -11.99 -2.93 -18.10
N ASP A 238 -11.72 -2.12 -17.10
CA ASP A 238 -10.78 -1.01 -17.16
C ASP A 238 -9.52 -1.32 -16.31
N LYS A 239 -8.92 -2.52 -16.47
CA LYS A 239 -7.77 -3.00 -15.68
C LYS A 239 -6.53 -2.10 -15.67
N ASP A 240 -6.42 -1.17 -16.61
CA ASP A 240 -5.28 -0.26 -16.74
C ASP A 240 -5.44 1.05 -15.96
N VAL A 241 -6.52 1.18 -15.18
CA VAL A 241 -6.67 2.31 -14.27
C VAL A 241 -6.23 1.88 -12.90
N GLU A 242 -5.02 2.27 -12.54
CA GLU A 242 -4.65 2.37 -11.13
C GLU A 242 -5.67 3.30 -10.48
N PHE A 243 -6.69 2.71 -9.85
CA PHE A 243 -7.45 3.45 -8.87
C PHE A 243 -6.47 3.83 -7.78
N GLU A 244 -6.12 5.11 -7.70
CA GLU A 244 -5.63 5.64 -6.44
C GLU A 244 -6.65 5.19 -5.41
N ASN A 245 -6.20 4.30 -4.52
CA ASN A 245 -7.01 3.69 -3.48
C ASN A 245 -7.56 4.78 -2.56
N LEU A 246 -8.67 5.38 -2.95
CA LEU A 246 -9.55 6.11 -2.06
C LEU A 246 -10.52 5.09 -1.42
N SER A 247 -9.95 4.04 -0.85
CA SER A 247 -10.65 3.27 0.17
C SER A 247 -11.07 4.24 1.28
N PRO A 248 -12.28 4.10 1.83
CA PRO A 248 -12.64 4.79 3.07
C PRO A 248 -11.72 4.44 4.23
N SER A 249 -10.98 3.37 4.12
CA SER A 249 -9.78 3.06 4.88
C SER A 249 -8.59 3.10 3.93
N SER A 250 -8.05 4.23 3.70
CA SER A 250 -6.61 4.32 3.49
C SER A 250 -5.95 3.41 4.52
N PRO A 251 -4.93 2.60 4.14
CA PRO A 251 -4.13 1.92 5.14
C PRO A 251 -3.81 2.96 6.20
N LYS A 252 -4.30 2.71 7.41
CA LYS A 252 -4.32 3.72 8.46
C LYS A 252 -2.88 4.03 8.81
N ALA A 253 -2.57 5.30 8.92
CA ALA A 253 -1.36 5.68 9.59
C ALA A 253 -1.50 5.21 11.05
N THR A 254 -0.62 4.34 11.48
CA THR A 254 -0.66 3.69 12.79
C THR A 254 0.38 4.25 13.73
N LYS A 255 1.53 4.68 13.19
CA LYS A 255 2.61 5.25 13.98
C LYS A 255 2.40 6.76 14.16
N PRO A 256 2.29 7.26 15.40
CA PRO A 256 2.17 8.69 15.68
C PRO A 256 3.35 9.49 15.13
N ALA A 257 3.16 10.80 14.96
CA ALA A 257 4.22 11.71 14.55
C ALA A 257 5.34 11.75 15.59
N GLU A 258 6.57 11.65 15.13
CA GLU A 258 7.82 11.78 15.87
C GLU A 258 8.68 12.87 15.23
N PRO A 259 9.71 13.39 15.89
CA PRO A 259 10.67 14.28 15.23
C PRO A 259 11.24 13.62 13.97
N TYR A 260 11.40 14.40 12.90
CA TYR A 260 11.96 13.89 11.66
C TYR A 260 13.38 13.34 11.84
N GLU A 261 13.72 12.34 11.07
CA GLU A 261 15.08 11.83 10.94
C GLU A 261 15.47 11.76 9.45
N GLN A 262 16.72 12.06 9.17
CA GLN A 262 17.35 11.86 7.86
C GLN A 262 18.63 11.07 8.06
N ILE A 263 18.59 9.76 7.78
CA ILE A 263 19.68 8.83 8.11
C ILE A 263 20.05 7.97 6.91
N VAL A 264 21.37 7.88 6.65
CA VAL A 264 21.93 6.89 5.72
C VAL A 264 22.55 5.77 6.54
N PHE A 265 21.98 4.58 6.45
CA PHE A 265 22.53 3.37 7.04
C PHE A 265 23.53 2.73 6.09
N TYR A 266 24.79 2.59 6.54
CA TYR A 266 25.85 2.03 5.71
C TYR A 266 26.54 0.85 6.42
N GLY A 267 27.21 0.00 5.64
CA GLY A 267 27.93 -1.19 6.12
C GLY A 267 27.91 -2.30 5.09
N VAL A 268 28.49 -3.42 5.45
CA VAL A 268 28.70 -4.56 4.53
C VAL A 268 27.39 -5.16 4.01
N PRO A 269 27.39 -5.82 2.84
CA PRO A 269 26.23 -6.53 2.32
C PRO A 269 25.70 -7.58 3.33
N GLY A 270 24.40 -7.51 3.64
CA GLY A 270 23.80 -8.44 4.59
C GLY A 270 24.07 -8.14 6.07
N SER A 271 24.54 -6.93 6.42
CA SER A 271 24.68 -6.50 7.83
C SER A 271 23.35 -6.25 8.55
N GLY A 272 22.23 -6.18 7.84
CA GLY A 272 20.92 -5.92 8.44
C GLY A 272 20.41 -4.48 8.29
N LYS A 273 20.97 -3.66 7.37
CA LYS A 273 20.54 -2.28 7.12
C LYS A 273 19.03 -2.15 6.91
N SER A 274 18.49 -2.88 5.94
CA SER A 274 17.03 -2.85 5.65
C SER A 274 16.21 -3.43 6.81
N TYR A 275 16.72 -4.44 7.52
CA TYR A 275 16.06 -4.98 8.71
C TYR A 275 15.91 -3.92 9.80
N LYS A 276 16.94 -3.12 10.05
CA LYS A 276 16.89 -2.02 11.02
C LYS A 276 15.86 -0.97 10.66
N ILE A 277 15.79 -0.60 9.37
CA ILE A 277 14.76 0.32 8.88
C ILE A 277 13.36 -0.27 9.09
N ASP A 278 13.14 -1.50 8.62
CA ASP A 278 11.79 -2.10 8.58
C ASP A 278 11.27 -2.49 9.99
N ASN A 279 12.15 -2.88 10.92
CA ASN A 279 11.75 -3.46 12.21
C ASN A 279 12.12 -2.63 13.46
N GLU A 280 12.92 -1.56 13.31
CA GLU A 280 13.27 -0.69 14.43
C GLU A 280 12.83 0.75 14.16
N LYS A 281 13.21 1.32 13.00
CA LYS A 281 12.91 2.72 12.67
C LYS A 281 11.46 2.94 12.23
N THR A 282 10.91 2.00 11.48
CA THR A 282 9.53 2.10 10.98
C THR A 282 8.58 1.08 11.63
N ASP A 283 8.98 0.51 12.79
CA ASP A 283 8.11 -0.37 13.55
C ASP A 283 6.81 0.33 13.95
N GLY A 284 5.70 -0.40 13.88
CA GLY A 284 4.37 0.15 14.10
C GLY A 284 3.80 1.03 12.97
N ALA A 285 4.58 1.35 11.94
CA ALA A 285 4.10 2.11 10.79
C ALA A 285 3.46 1.19 9.74
N SER A 286 2.27 1.54 9.28
CA SER A 286 1.58 0.85 8.19
C SER A 286 2.30 1.04 6.84
N ASP A 287 1.98 0.21 5.85
CA ASP A 287 2.52 0.37 4.49
C ASP A 287 2.10 1.70 3.84
N TYR A 288 0.97 2.27 4.26
CA TYR A 288 0.53 3.59 3.82
C TYR A 288 1.48 4.72 4.26
N GLN A 289 2.14 4.56 5.40
CA GLN A 289 3.10 5.53 5.94
C GLN A 289 4.50 5.38 5.34
N LYS A 290 4.73 4.36 4.54
CA LYS A 290 6.03 4.02 3.96
C LYS A 290 5.99 4.09 2.43
N GLN A 291 7.01 4.70 1.84
CA GLN A 291 7.23 4.66 0.39
C GLN A 291 8.66 4.19 0.14
N LYS A 292 8.79 2.99 -0.41
CA LYS A 292 10.09 2.39 -0.70
C LYS A 292 10.47 2.61 -2.16
N VAL A 293 11.72 3.00 -2.39
CA VAL A 293 12.32 3.15 -3.72
C VAL A 293 13.72 2.54 -3.72
N VAL A 294 14.17 2.09 -4.89
CA VAL A 294 15.52 1.57 -5.09
C VAL A 294 16.21 2.43 -6.16
N PHE A 295 17.31 3.06 -5.80
CA PHE A 295 18.08 3.82 -6.79
C PHE A 295 18.92 2.88 -7.65
N HIS A 296 19.03 3.17 -8.92
CA HIS A 296 19.85 2.48 -9.91
C HIS A 296 20.41 3.49 -10.93
N PRO A 297 21.40 3.14 -11.75
CA PRO A 297 22.06 4.11 -12.62
C PRO A 297 21.13 4.89 -13.56
N ASP A 298 20.05 4.26 -14.02
CA ASP A 298 19.08 4.88 -14.94
C ASP A 298 17.88 5.52 -14.21
N TYR A 299 17.88 5.57 -12.86
CA TYR A 299 16.81 6.19 -12.08
C TYR A 299 16.89 7.70 -12.20
N THR A 300 15.81 8.34 -12.62
CA THR A 300 15.80 9.78 -12.94
C THR A 300 15.03 10.61 -11.92
N ASN A 301 15.21 11.92 -11.98
CA ASN A 301 14.40 12.89 -11.24
C ASN A 301 12.89 12.72 -11.55
N SER A 302 12.54 12.47 -12.81
CA SER A 302 11.15 12.25 -13.22
C SER A 302 10.53 10.97 -12.62
N ASP A 303 11.32 9.93 -12.42
CA ASP A 303 10.85 8.70 -11.75
C ASP A 303 10.60 8.96 -10.26
N PHE A 304 11.39 9.84 -9.65
CA PHE A 304 11.33 10.17 -8.24
C PHE A 304 10.23 11.17 -7.89
N ILE A 305 10.16 12.26 -8.64
CA ILE A 305 9.21 13.36 -8.41
C ILE A 305 7.88 13.07 -9.09
N GLY A 306 7.92 12.62 -10.34
CA GLY A 306 6.79 12.44 -11.23
C GLY A 306 7.03 13.09 -12.58
N GLN A 307 6.16 12.81 -13.52
CA GLN A 307 6.28 13.28 -14.89
C GLN A 307 4.92 13.51 -15.54
N ILE A 308 4.88 14.40 -16.50
CA ILE A 308 3.71 14.60 -17.36
C ILE A 308 3.69 13.48 -18.39
N ILE A 309 2.60 12.70 -18.40
CA ILE A 309 2.39 11.62 -19.36
C ILE A 309 1.22 11.93 -20.29
N PRO A 310 1.31 11.60 -21.58
CA PRO A 310 0.18 11.67 -22.48
C PRO A 310 -0.82 10.55 -22.16
N LYS A 311 -2.10 10.91 -22.03
CA LYS A 311 -3.21 9.96 -21.92
C LYS A 311 -4.15 10.15 -23.10
N MET A 312 -4.53 9.07 -23.75
CA MET A 312 -5.53 9.09 -24.79
C MET A 312 -6.91 9.27 -24.15
N LYS A 313 -7.60 10.34 -24.48
CA LYS A 313 -8.98 10.60 -24.04
C LYS A 313 -9.88 10.64 -25.28
N GLU A 314 -10.89 9.79 -25.30
CA GLU A 314 -11.90 9.88 -26.33
C GLU A 314 -12.89 11.01 -26.00
N THR A 315 -12.98 12.00 -26.88
CA THR A 315 -13.94 13.10 -26.80
C THR A 315 -14.86 13.05 -28.01
N GLY A 316 -16.16 13.28 -27.79
CA GLY A 316 -17.20 13.24 -28.82
C GLY A 316 -18.22 12.11 -28.64
N GLU A 317 -19.37 12.22 -29.27
CA GLU A 317 -20.47 11.26 -29.23
C GLU A 317 -20.65 10.57 -30.59
N GLY A 318 -21.03 9.29 -30.59
CA GLY A 318 -21.37 8.51 -31.78
C GLY A 318 -20.20 8.35 -32.77
N GLU A 319 -20.46 8.56 -34.05
CA GLU A 319 -19.46 8.47 -35.13
C GLU A 319 -18.42 9.60 -35.11
N ASN A 320 -18.62 10.63 -34.28
CA ASN A 320 -17.69 11.76 -34.10
C ASN A 320 -16.72 11.61 -32.93
N LYS A 321 -16.47 10.40 -32.47
CA LYS A 321 -15.43 10.15 -31.46
C LYS A 321 -14.06 10.54 -32.00
N LYS A 322 -13.43 11.48 -31.33
CA LYS A 322 -12.04 11.88 -31.58
C LYS A 322 -11.21 11.50 -30.37
N SER A 323 -10.14 10.79 -30.61
CA SER A 323 -9.11 10.57 -29.59
C SER A 323 -8.27 11.84 -29.47
N VAL A 324 -8.33 12.46 -28.31
CA VAL A 324 -7.52 13.64 -27.96
C VAL A 324 -6.45 13.19 -26.97
N ILE A 325 -5.22 13.64 -27.17
CA ILE A 325 -4.16 13.44 -26.20
C ILE A 325 -4.33 14.48 -25.10
N GLU A 326 -4.59 14.02 -23.88
CA GLU A 326 -4.57 14.85 -22.67
C GLU A 326 -3.27 14.56 -21.91
N TYR A 327 -2.59 15.61 -21.47
CA TYR A 327 -1.40 15.48 -20.65
C TYR A 327 -1.80 15.53 -19.18
N SER A 328 -1.34 14.56 -18.38
CA SER A 328 -1.61 14.53 -16.94
C SER A 328 -0.33 14.24 -16.16
N PHE A 329 -0.17 14.90 -15.02
CA PHE A 329 0.95 14.63 -14.12
C PHE A 329 0.75 13.27 -13.43
N LYS A 330 1.73 12.37 -13.57
CA LYS A 330 1.83 11.12 -12.81
C LYS A 330 2.81 11.35 -11.67
N PRO A 331 2.37 11.38 -10.40
CA PRO A 331 3.26 11.60 -9.26
C PRO A 331 4.25 10.45 -9.11
N GLY A 332 5.48 10.79 -8.74
CA GLY A 332 6.48 9.84 -8.32
C GLY A 332 6.36 9.49 -6.83
N PRO A 333 7.19 8.55 -6.35
CA PRO A 333 7.14 8.10 -4.96
C PRO A 333 7.40 9.20 -3.93
N PHE A 334 8.31 10.13 -4.20
CA PHE A 334 8.56 11.28 -3.34
C PHE A 334 7.30 12.15 -3.18
N THR A 335 6.70 12.55 -4.29
CA THR A 335 5.50 13.39 -4.30
C THR A 335 4.31 12.70 -3.64
N THR A 336 4.18 11.39 -3.83
CA THR A 336 3.12 10.58 -3.23
C THR A 336 3.21 10.58 -1.70
N ILE A 337 4.39 10.29 -1.14
CA ILE A 337 4.55 10.20 0.31
C ILE A 337 4.56 11.59 0.98
N LEU A 338 5.11 12.60 0.31
CA LEU A 338 5.07 13.99 0.77
C LEU A 338 3.63 14.47 0.93
N ARG A 339 2.78 14.21 -0.06
CA ARG A 339 1.36 14.55 0.01
C ARG A 339 0.65 13.90 1.19
N ARG A 340 0.96 12.63 1.49
CA ARG A 340 0.39 11.94 2.65
C ARG A 340 0.83 12.60 3.95
N ALA A 341 2.10 12.94 4.08
CA ALA A 341 2.64 13.61 5.26
C ALA A 341 2.03 15.00 5.49
N LEU A 342 1.86 15.78 4.43
CA LEU A 342 1.24 17.12 4.51
C LEU A 342 -0.24 17.07 4.92
N ARG A 343 -0.93 15.97 4.64
CA ARG A 343 -2.35 15.79 4.96
C ARG A 343 -2.63 15.25 6.34
N ASP A 344 -1.67 14.60 6.94
CA ASP A 344 -1.84 13.92 8.21
C ASP A 344 -0.66 14.17 9.13
N LYS A 345 -0.74 15.26 9.88
CA LYS A 345 0.28 15.67 10.85
C LYS A 345 0.38 14.80 12.08
N LYS A 346 -0.67 14.05 12.37
CA LYS A 346 -0.73 13.24 13.59
C LYS A 346 0.12 11.98 13.51
N HIS A 347 0.54 11.61 12.30
CA HIS A 347 1.27 10.38 12.06
C HIS A 347 2.56 10.63 11.29
N GLN A 348 3.54 9.76 11.49
CA GLN A 348 4.84 9.80 10.84
C GLN A 348 4.81 9.17 9.45
N TYR A 349 5.57 9.72 8.52
CA TYR A 349 5.69 9.24 7.15
C TYR A 349 7.14 9.05 6.75
N TYR A 350 7.42 8.02 5.96
CA TYR A 350 8.77 7.57 5.67
C TYR A 350 9.02 7.40 4.18
N LEU A 351 10.05 8.07 3.69
CA LEU A 351 10.65 7.78 2.40
C LEU A 351 11.85 6.86 2.61
N LEU A 352 11.79 5.65 2.07
CA LEU A 352 12.81 4.62 2.23
C LEU A 352 13.56 4.46 0.92
N ILE A 353 14.84 4.81 0.90
CA ILE A 353 15.69 4.77 -0.30
C ILE A 353 16.69 3.63 -0.16
N GLU A 354 16.52 2.57 -0.91
CA GLU A 354 17.52 1.51 -0.97
C GLU A 354 18.60 1.83 -2.01
N GLU A 355 19.85 1.51 -1.67
CA GLU A 355 21.01 1.66 -2.53
C GLU A 355 21.19 3.11 -3.06
N ILE A 356 21.11 4.10 -2.18
CA ILE A 356 21.13 5.52 -2.54
C ILE A 356 22.32 5.90 -3.43
N ASN A 357 23.46 5.25 -3.28
CA ASN A 357 24.68 5.47 -4.02
C ASN A 357 24.76 4.72 -5.37
N ARG A 358 23.77 3.90 -5.73
CA ARG A 358 23.72 3.28 -7.07
C ARG A 358 23.16 4.19 -8.14
N GLY A 359 22.42 5.24 -7.76
CA GLY A 359 21.98 6.30 -8.64
C GLY A 359 22.73 7.60 -8.36
N ASN A 360 22.67 8.53 -9.29
CA ASN A 360 23.16 9.90 -9.04
C ASN A 360 22.16 10.64 -8.13
N ALA A 361 22.30 10.48 -6.81
CA ALA A 361 21.35 11.00 -5.84
C ALA A 361 21.14 12.52 -5.97
N ALA A 362 22.19 13.29 -6.24
CA ALA A 362 22.07 14.74 -6.43
C ALA A 362 21.19 15.09 -7.65
N ALA A 363 21.37 14.39 -8.77
CA ALA A 363 20.55 14.59 -9.96
C ALA A 363 19.12 14.09 -9.76
N ILE A 364 18.92 12.99 -9.01
CA ILE A 364 17.59 12.42 -8.71
C ILE A 364 16.78 13.38 -7.84
N PHE A 365 17.37 13.95 -6.79
CA PHE A 365 16.71 14.96 -5.97
C PHE A 365 16.53 16.30 -6.72
N GLY A 366 17.49 16.69 -7.57
CA GLY A 366 17.44 17.96 -8.28
C GLY A 366 17.21 19.14 -7.33
N ASP A 367 16.26 20.02 -7.67
CA ASP A 367 15.94 21.21 -6.87
C ASP A 367 15.37 20.85 -5.47
N LEU A 368 14.77 19.66 -5.32
CA LEU A 368 14.28 19.21 -4.01
C LEU A 368 15.40 18.97 -3.00
N PHE A 369 16.65 18.95 -3.45
CA PHE A 369 17.78 18.75 -2.57
C PHE A 369 17.90 19.84 -1.49
N GLN A 370 17.48 21.08 -1.78
CA GLN A 370 17.47 22.15 -0.78
C GLN A 370 16.42 21.92 0.33
N LEU A 371 15.37 21.12 0.09
CA LEU A 371 14.37 20.78 1.11
C LEU A 371 14.94 19.94 2.26
N LEU A 372 16.10 19.32 2.05
CA LEU A 372 16.77 18.48 3.04
C LEU A 372 17.44 19.29 4.15
N ASP A 373 17.65 20.60 3.97
CA ASP A 373 18.02 21.50 5.06
C ASP A 373 16.77 21.80 5.90
N ARG A 374 16.78 21.38 7.16
CA ARG A 374 15.64 21.47 8.08
C ARG A 374 15.96 22.45 9.19
N ASP A 375 14.93 23.20 9.62
CA ASP A 375 15.01 24.08 10.78
C ASP A 375 14.77 23.34 12.12
N ASP A 376 14.83 24.07 13.22
CA ASP A 376 14.65 23.52 14.57
C ASP A 376 13.22 22.97 14.81
N ASP A 377 12.21 23.48 14.10
CA ASP A 377 10.85 23.01 14.13
C ASP A 377 10.61 21.80 13.21
N GLY A 378 11.64 21.41 12.46
CA GLY A 378 11.62 20.25 11.57
C GLY A 378 11.02 20.53 10.19
N TRP A 379 10.79 21.79 9.80
CA TRP A 379 10.43 22.17 8.44
C TRP A 379 11.66 22.36 7.54
N SER A 380 11.47 22.27 6.22
CA SER A 380 12.54 22.70 5.31
C SER A 380 12.85 24.17 5.51
N CYS A 381 14.15 24.55 5.57
CA CYS A 381 14.57 25.96 5.72
C CYS A 381 14.19 26.84 4.53
N SER A 382 14.04 26.26 3.36
CA SER A 382 13.72 26.99 2.13
C SER A 382 12.71 26.23 1.29
N PRO A 383 11.70 26.90 0.75
CA PRO A 383 10.71 26.27 -0.13
C PRO A 383 11.28 26.05 -1.53
N VAL A 384 10.71 25.06 -2.25
CA VAL A 384 10.96 24.82 -3.68
C VAL A 384 9.68 25.06 -4.45
N ASN A 385 9.74 25.83 -5.52
CA ASN A 385 8.61 25.97 -6.43
C ASN A 385 8.68 24.91 -7.53
N ASN A 386 7.65 24.08 -7.60
CA ASN A 386 7.45 23.13 -8.67
C ASN A 386 5.97 23.07 -8.98
N ASP A 387 5.58 23.66 -10.10
CA ASP A 387 4.18 23.84 -10.47
C ASP A 387 3.41 22.52 -10.61
N ASP A 388 4.06 21.47 -11.11
CA ASP A 388 3.42 20.17 -11.30
C ASP A 388 3.12 19.49 -9.97
N ILE A 389 4.09 19.51 -9.03
CA ILE A 389 3.89 18.98 -7.68
C ILE A 389 2.86 19.82 -6.93
N ASN A 390 2.97 21.15 -7.01
CA ASN A 390 2.05 22.08 -6.36
C ASN A 390 0.62 21.87 -6.87
N PHE A 391 0.45 21.75 -8.19
CA PHE A 391 -0.83 21.44 -8.79
C PHE A 391 -1.38 20.11 -8.31
N TYR A 392 -0.55 19.06 -8.26
CA TYR A 392 -0.97 17.74 -7.81
C TYR A 392 -1.37 17.75 -6.32
N ILE A 393 -0.62 18.39 -5.47
CA ILE A 393 -0.96 18.53 -4.05
C ILE A 393 -2.22 19.38 -3.89
N ALA A 394 -2.31 20.52 -4.58
CA ALA A 394 -3.44 21.45 -4.50
C ALA A 394 -4.72 20.91 -5.15
N SER A 395 -4.63 20.12 -6.24
CA SER A 395 -5.81 19.61 -6.96
C SER A 395 -6.73 18.73 -6.11
N GLU A 396 -6.20 18.11 -5.08
CA GLU A 396 -7.02 17.41 -4.10
C GLU A 396 -7.47 18.30 -2.95
N TYR A 397 -6.97 19.51 -2.88
CA TYR A 397 -7.42 20.52 -1.93
C TYR A 397 -8.77 21.12 -2.30
N GLU A 398 -9.12 21.25 -3.56
CA GLU A 398 -10.50 21.63 -3.98
C GLU A 398 -11.55 20.72 -3.33
N PHE A 399 -11.18 19.48 -3.03
CA PHE A 399 -12.01 18.53 -2.29
C PHE A 399 -12.00 18.75 -0.76
N TRP A 400 -10.94 19.41 -0.23
CA TRP A 400 -10.72 19.61 1.19
C TRP A 400 -11.00 21.06 1.65
N GLU A 401 -11.04 22.02 0.74
CA GLU A 401 -11.32 23.43 1.06
C GLU A 401 -12.60 23.62 1.87
N ASP A 402 -13.66 22.87 1.56
CA ASP A 402 -14.88 22.87 2.33
C ASP A 402 -14.73 22.34 3.78
N LYS A 403 -13.68 21.58 4.06
CA LYS A 403 -13.44 20.97 5.38
C LYS A 403 -12.46 21.76 6.24
N TYR A 404 -11.66 22.57 5.60
CA TYR A 404 -10.57 23.32 6.21
C TYR A 404 -10.63 24.81 5.87
N SER A 405 -11.81 25.34 5.57
CA SER A 405 -12.00 26.79 5.40
C SER A 405 -11.52 27.61 6.60
N ASP A 406 -11.38 26.97 7.77
CA ASP A 406 -10.85 27.57 9.00
C ASP A 406 -9.48 26.99 9.40
N SER A 407 -8.87 26.13 8.59
CA SER A 407 -7.57 25.53 8.95
C SER A 407 -6.67 25.38 7.73
N HIS A 408 -5.47 25.81 7.91
CA HIS A 408 -4.34 25.71 7.00
C HIS A 408 -4.12 24.29 6.44
N PRO A 409 -3.63 24.11 5.19
CA PRO A 409 -3.32 22.79 4.64
C PRO A 409 -2.31 22.01 5.47
N TYR A 410 -1.47 22.71 6.18
CA TYR A 410 -0.59 22.13 7.20
C TYR A 410 -1.24 22.11 8.59
N GLY A 411 -2.52 22.57 8.70
CA GLY A 411 -3.30 22.78 9.93
C GLY A 411 -2.96 24.08 10.66
N ALA A 412 -3.91 24.61 11.41
CA ALA A 412 -3.81 25.92 12.06
C ALA A 412 -2.62 26.09 13.02
N GLU A 413 -2.09 24.98 13.56
CA GLU A 413 -0.99 24.98 14.51
C GLU A 413 0.40 24.89 13.90
N SER A 414 0.52 24.67 12.58
CA SER A 414 1.79 24.34 11.95
C SER A 414 2.35 25.46 11.11
N VAL A 415 1.76 26.62 11.12
CA VAL A 415 2.11 27.56 10.09
C VAL A 415 2.51 28.90 10.63
N ASN A 416 3.73 28.92 10.97
CA ASN A 416 4.56 30.04 10.58
C ASN A 416 5.33 29.60 9.31
N HIS A 417 4.63 29.45 8.18
CA HIS A 417 5.31 29.37 6.90
C HIS A 417 6.16 30.64 6.78
N PRO A 418 7.48 30.57 6.51
CA PRO A 418 8.36 31.73 6.54
C PRO A 418 7.91 32.90 5.66
N ASP A 419 7.08 32.64 4.66
CA ASP A 419 6.53 33.64 3.75
C ASP A 419 5.13 34.17 4.15
N GLY A 420 4.57 33.70 5.29
CA GLY A 420 3.28 34.15 5.82
C GLY A 420 2.06 33.69 5.00
N THR A 421 2.22 32.73 4.08
CA THR A 421 1.10 32.21 3.29
C THR A 421 0.25 31.28 4.14
N GLU A 422 -1.07 31.54 4.21
CA GLU A 422 -2.00 30.78 5.04
C GLU A 422 -2.67 29.62 4.30
N GLN A 423 -2.51 29.50 2.98
CA GLN A 423 -3.13 28.45 2.17
C GLN A 423 -2.14 27.87 1.16
N PHE A 424 -2.16 26.54 1.01
CA PHE A 424 -1.42 25.87 -0.04
C PHE A 424 -2.04 26.17 -1.40
N SER A 425 -1.31 26.81 -2.27
CA SER A 425 -1.75 27.15 -3.63
C SER A 425 -0.71 26.70 -4.66
N ARG A 426 -0.98 26.88 -5.94
CA ARG A 426 0.02 26.64 -7.01
C ARG A 426 1.34 27.39 -6.81
N ASN A 427 1.29 28.54 -6.14
CA ASN A 427 2.46 29.38 -5.91
C ASN A 427 3.09 29.17 -4.53
N THR A 428 2.55 28.29 -3.70
CA THR A 428 3.12 27.98 -2.39
C THR A 428 4.33 27.07 -2.58
N GLY A 429 5.48 27.47 -2.07
CA GLY A 429 6.67 26.63 -2.13
C GLY A 429 6.49 25.35 -1.33
N ILE A 430 6.94 24.22 -1.91
CA ILE A 430 6.94 22.93 -1.26
C ILE A 430 7.96 22.92 -0.14
N MET A 431 7.61 22.38 1.02
CA MET A 431 8.50 22.15 2.17
C MET A 431 8.24 20.75 2.74
N LEU A 432 9.26 20.11 3.27
CA LEU A 432 9.11 18.86 4.02
C LEU A 432 8.57 19.18 5.41
N PRO A 433 7.48 18.53 5.84
CA PRO A 433 6.92 18.75 7.18
C PRO A 433 7.68 17.97 8.26
N PRO A 434 7.53 18.34 9.56
CA PRO A 434 8.23 17.68 10.68
C PRO A 434 7.96 16.18 10.81
N ASN A 435 6.83 15.70 10.35
CA ASN A 435 6.43 14.29 10.36
C ASN A 435 6.89 13.51 9.11
N PHE A 436 7.96 13.97 8.44
CA PHE A 436 8.49 13.33 7.24
C PHE A 436 9.95 12.94 7.45
N SER A 437 10.22 11.65 7.57
CA SER A 437 11.57 11.10 7.74
C SER A 437 12.07 10.44 6.46
N ILE A 438 13.40 10.48 6.25
CA ILE A 438 14.05 9.84 5.11
C ILE A 438 15.11 8.89 5.62
N TYR A 439 14.95 7.61 5.30
CA TYR A 439 15.95 6.59 5.59
C TYR A 439 16.51 6.02 4.29
N ALA A 440 17.82 5.97 4.22
CA ALA A 440 18.51 5.41 3.06
C ALA A 440 19.45 4.29 3.46
N THR A 441 19.67 3.33 2.55
CA THR A 441 20.74 2.33 2.69
C THR A 441 21.83 2.58 1.67
N MET A 442 23.06 2.31 2.08
CA MET A 442 24.24 2.42 1.21
C MET A 442 25.15 1.21 1.42
N ASN A 443 25.58 0.61 0.31
CA ASN A 443 26.70 -0.35 0.32
C ASN A 443 27.97 0.40 -0.05
N THR A 444 28.99 0.28 0.81
CA THR A 444 30.28 0.97 0.61
C THR A 444 31.14 0.32 -0.48
N ASN A 445 30.84 -0.91 -0.85
CA ASN A 445 31.74 -1.78 -1.63
C ASN A 445 31.31 -2.04 -3.09
N ASP A 446 30.22 -1.48 -3.58
CA ASP A 446 29.80 -1.76 -4.95
C ASP A 446 30.72 -1.08 -5.99
N GLN A 447 31.17 -1.84 -6.98
CA GLN A 447 31.84 -1.30 -8.16
C GLN A 447 30.79 -0.55 -8.99
N ASN A 448 31.12 0.65 -9.46
CA ASN A 448 30.22 1.55 -10.20
C ASN A 448 29.12 2.23 -9.35
N VAL A 449 29.45 2.66 -8.14
CA VAL A 449 28.59 3.52 -7.32
C VAL A 449 29.00 4.97 -7.41
N PHE A 450 28.03 5.86 -7.28
CA PHE A 450 28.27 7.27 -7.12
C PHE A 450 28.72 7.56 -5.68
N THR A 451 29.66 8.46 -5.51
CA THR A 451 30.01 8.96 -4.17
C THR A 451 28.96 9.97 -3.74
N LEU A 452 28.42 9.82 -2.53
CA LEU A 452 27.64 10.88 -1.91
C LEU A 452 28.58 12.05 -1.60
N ASP A 453 28.28 13.23 -2.12
CA ASP A 453 29.10 14.42 -1.90
C ASP A 453 28.95 14.97 -0.47
N ASN A 454 29.79 15.94 -0.12
CA ASN A 454 29.76 16.56 1.20
C ASN A 454 28.43 17.29 1.47
N ALA A 455 27.73 17.72 0.44
CA ALA A 455 26.44 18.39 0.59
C ALA A 455 25.37 17.42 1.07
N PHE A 456 25.37 16.17 0.57
CA PHE A 456 24.53 15.09 1.09
C PHE A 456 24.91 14.72 2.52
N ASN A 457 26.22 14.51 2.77
CA ASN A 457 26.70 14.09 4.10
C ASN A 457 26.36 15.12 5.19
N ARG A 458 26.22 16.40 4.85
CA ARG A 458 25.81 17.43 5.80
C ARG A 458 24.34 17.37 6.17
N ARG A 459 23.47 16.84 5.28
CA ARG A 459 22.01 16.79 5.45
C ARG A 459 21.49 15.48 6.01
N PHE A 460 22.32 14.45 6.00
CA PHE A 460 22.00 13.14 6.51
C PHE A 460 22.95 12.75 7.64
N LEU A 461 22.41 12.19 8.70
CA LEU A 461 23.22 11.45 9.65
C LEU A 461 23.67 10.14 9.02
N SER A 462 24.94 9.79 9.16
CA SER A 462 25.46 8.51 8.67
C SER A 462 25.58 7.55 9.85
N GLU A 463 24.87 6.42 9.79
CA GLU A 463 24.88 5.41 10.83
C GLU A 463 25.48 4.10 10.31
N TYR A 464 26.60 3.70 10.92
CA TYR A 464 27.25 2.44 10.60
C TYR A 464 26.49 1.27 11.21
N ILE A 465 26.12 0.29 10.39
CA ILE A 465 25.53 -0.96 10.87
C ILE A 465 26.63 -1.96 11.13
N SER A 466 26.84 -2.22 12.42
CA SER A 466 27.85 -3.15 12.87
C SER A 466 27.64 -4.54 12.29
N ASN A 467 28.73 -5.15 11.83
CA ASN A 467 28.73 -6.54 11.37
C ASN A 467 28.88 -7.57 12.51
N LYS A 468 28.90 -7.11 13.77
CA LYS A 468 28.99 -8.01 14.93
C LYS A 468 27.59 -8.57 15.27
N GLU A 469 27.57 -9.83 15.65
CA GLU A 469 26.36 -10.45 16.17
C GLU A 469 25.99 -9.89 17.56
N ASP A 470 24.71 -9.78 17.82
CA ASP A 470 24.19 -9.39 19.13
C ASP A 470 23.45 -10.57 19.76
N SER A 471 23.99 -11.10 20.83
CA SER A 471 23.38 -12.19 21.60
C SER A 471 22.05 -11.81 22.27
N LYS A 472 21.77 -10.51 22.41
CA LYS A 472 20.50 -10.00 22.94
C LYS A 472 19.42 -9.87 21.86
N ASN A 473 19.78 -10.05 20.58
CA ASN A 473 18.85 -10.06 19.46
C ASN A 473 18.53 -11.49 19.02
N LYS A 474 17.29 -11.92 19.25
CA LYS A 474 16.85 -13.28 18.90
C LYS A 474 16.99 -13.60 17.40
N ALA A 475 16.77 -12.60 16.52
CA ALA A 475 16.95 -12.80 15.09
C ALA A 475 18.42 -13.03 14.73
N HIS A 476 19.36 -12.33 15.38
CA HIS A 476 20.79 -12.58 15.22
C HIS A 476 21.17 -13.99 15.66
N CYS A 477 20.71 -14.43 16.84
CA CYS A 477 20.99 -15.79 17.33
C CYS A 477 20.42 -16.86 16.39
N ASN A 478 19.19 -16.70 15.94
CA ASN A 478 18.56 -17.65 15.01
C ASN A 478 19.32 -17.73 13.69
N GLN A 479 19.72 -16.59 13.13
CA GLN A 479 20.45 -16.51 11.87
C GLN A 479 21.87 -17.08 12.00
N PHE A 480 22.57 -16.77 13.11
CA PHE A 480 23.90 -17.28 13.42
C PHE A 480 23.92 -18.82 13.49
N ASN A 481 22.90 -19.39 14.12
CA ASN A 481 22.82 -20.84 14.41
C ASN A 481 22.28 -21.68 13.25
N LEU A 482 22.07 -21.11 12.05
CA LEU A 482 21.72 -21.88 10.87
C LEU A 482 22.88 -22.83 10.51
N LYS A 483 22.59 -24.12 10.36
CA LYS A 483 23.57 -25.10 9.91
C LYS A 483 23.73 -25.10 8.40
N ILE A 484 24.95 -25.27 7.92
CA ILE A 484 25.30 -25.33 6.50
C ILE A 484 25.27 -26.79 6.05
N GLY A 485 24.31 -27.18 5.25
CA GLY A 485 24.14 -28.52 4.72
C GLY A 485 24.19 -29.57 5.82
N GLU A 486 24.87 -30.69 5.55
CA GLU A 486 25.09 -31.79 6.50
C GLU A 486 26.39 -31.64 7.32
N THR A 487 27.13 -30.53 7.13
CA THR A 487 28.47 -30.35 7.69
C THR A 487 28.50 -30.19 9.23
N GLY A 488 27.36 -29.82 9.82
CA GLY A 488 27.25 -29.48 11.23
C GLY A 488 27.82 -28.11 11.61
N ILE A 489 28.39 -27.36 10.66
CA ILE A 489 28.97 -26.03 10.88
C ILE A 489 27.84 -24.98 10.91
N TYR A 490 27.92 -24.11 11.92
CA TYR A 490 26.99 -22.96 12.00
C TYR A 490 27.44 -21.82 11.08
N TRP A 491 26.48 -21.20 10.43
CA TRP A 491 26.70 -20.07 9.50
C TRP A 491 27.50 -18.93 10.17
N GLY A 492 27.15 -18.58 11.41
CA GLY A 492 27.80 -17.49 12.12
C GLY A 492 29.30 -17.74 12.34
N ASN A 493 29.68 -18.95 12.71
CA ASN A 493 31.09 -19.31 12.91
C ASN A 493 31.88 -19.29 11.60
N PHE A 494 31.32 -19.86 10.52
CA PHE A 494 31.94 -19.76 9.19
C PHE A 494 32.11 -18.30 8.79
N ARG A 495 31.05 -17.49 8.93
CA ARG A 495 31.07 -16.07 8.57
C ARG A 495 32.15 -15.30 9.36
N ASN A 496 32.26 -15.53 10.65
CA ASN A 496 33.25 -14.86 11.48
C ASN A 496 34.67 -15.19 11.02
N LEU A 497 34.97 -16.48 10.89
CA LEU A 497 36.31 -16.93 10.50
C LEU A 497 36.68 -16.46 9.07
N ILE A 498 35.78 -16.57 8.11
CA ILE A 498 36.07 -16.11 6.74
C ILE A 498 36.24 -14.59 6.65
N ASN A 499 35.54 -13.83 7.51
CA ASN A 499 35.73 -12.38 7.58
C ASN A 499 37.10 -12.02 8.19
N GLU A 500 37.61 -12.79 9.16
CA GLU A 500 38.99 -12.66 9.69
C GLU A 500 40.03 -12.90 8.59
N GLU A 501 39.84 -13.96 7.78
CA GLU A 501 40.71 -14.25 6.62
C GLU A 501 40.64 -13.12 5.55
N ILE A 502 39.46 -12.55 5.30
CA ILE A 502 39.28 -11.42 4.37
C ILE A 502 40.06 -10.20 4.88
N ILE A 503 39.94 -9.85 6.17
CA ILE A 503 40.66 -8.70 6.75
C ILE A 503 42.17 -8.98 6.77
N GLY A 504 42.59 -10.18 7.13
CA GLY A 504 43.99 -10.59 7.18
C GLY A 504 44.67 -10.68 5.82
N SER A 505 43.90 -10.76 4.72
CA SER A 505 44.44 -10.94 3.36
C SER A 505 45.15 -9.72 2.78
N GLY A 506 44.99 -8.51 3.37
CA GLY A 506 45.56 -7.28 2.85
C GLY A 506 44.90 -6.78 1.54
N PHE A 507 43.73 -7.28 1.18
CA PHE A 507 42.98 -6.81 0.01
C PHE A 507 42.60 -5.33 0.14
N ILE A 508 42.61 -4.62 -0.96
CA ILE A 508 42.08 -3.26 -1.00
C ILE A 508 40.59 -3.32 -0.66
N ASN A 509 40.16 -2.50 0.29
CA ASN A 509 38.79 -2.45 0.80
C ASN A 509 38.33 -3.81 1.41
N ALA A 510 39.20 -4.49 2.12
CA ALA A 510 38.88 -5.77 2.77
C ALA A 510 37.67 -5.66 3.72
N GLU A 511 37.55 -4.56 4.46
CA GLU A 511 36.43 -4.29 5.36
C GLU A 511 35.08 -4.38 4.64
N ASP A 512 35.01 -3.82 3.46
CA ASP A 512 33.81 -3.76 2.65
C ASP A 512 33.42 -5.12 2.03
N LYS A 513 34.39 -6.03 1.88
CA LYS A 513 34.18 -7.36 1.30
C LYS A 513 33.70 -8.40 2.29
N GLN A 514 33.57 -8.04 3.54
CA GLN A 514 33.05 -8.96 4.58
C GLN A 514 31.62 -9.40 4.28
N LEU A 515 31.29 -10.59 4.77
CA LEU A 515 29.94 -11.13 4.76
C LEU A 515 29.15 -10.65 5.97
N GLY A 516 27.99 -10.08 5.76
CA GLY A 516 27.06 -9.76 6.84
C GLY A 516 26.33 -11.00 7.36
N LEU A 517 25.79 -10.92 8.58
CA LEU A 517 25.08 -12.03 9.21
C LEU A 517 23.88 -12.50 8.38
N PHE A 518 23.17 -11.58 7.73
CA PHE A 518 22.00 -11.84 6.88
C PHE A 518 22.34 -11.92 5.38
N PHE A 519 23.60 -12.15 5.04
CA PHE A 519 24.03 -12.30 3.65
C PHE A 519 23.33 -13.47 2.95
N ILE A 520 23.08 -14.56 3.67
CA ILE A 520 22.30 -15.71 3.23
C ILE A 520 21.15 -15.97 4.21
N LYS A 521 20.00 -16.37 3.71
CA LYS A 521 18.83 -16.68 4.54
C LYS A 521 18.68 -18.20 4.70
N LYS A 522 17.87 -18.62 5.68
CA LYS A 522 17.39 -20.00 5.82
C LYS A 522 16.75 -20.47 4.51
N SER A 523 17.08 -21.67 4.06
CA SER A 523 16.47 -22.31 2.90
C SER A 523 15.01 -22.68 3.17
N ARG A 524 14.16 -22.71 2.10
CA ARG A 524 12.71 -22.91 2.27
C ARG A 524 12.35 -24.28 2.85
N ASP A 525 13.00 -25.32 2.34
CA ASP A 525 12.64 -26.73 2.62
C ASP A 525 13.67 -27.44 3.51
N PHE A 526 14.51 -26.68 4.22
CA PHE A 526 15.57 -27.21 5.06
C PHE A 526 15.71 -26.39 6.34
N ASP A 527 15.95 -27.08 7.47
CA ASP A 527 16.16 -26.39 8.76
C ASP A 527 17.61 -25.87 8.91
N GLY A 528 18.00 -25.02 7.96
CA GLY A 528 19.34 -24.47 7.84
C GLY A 528 19.54 -23.84 6.47
N ILE A 529 20.77 -23.87 5.98
CA ILE A 529 21.20 -23.42 4.65
C ILE A 529 21.61 -24.66 3.86
N THR A 530 20.95 -24.94 2.74
CA THR A 530 21.35 -26.08 1.89
C THR A 530 22.77 -25.88 1.32
N ALA A 531 23.48 -26.98 1.03
CA ALA A 531 24.78 -26.90 0.39
C ALA A 531 24.69 -26.14 -0.94
N LYS A 532 23.60 -26.34 -1.68
CA LYS A 532 23.32 -25.62 -2.94
C LYS A 532 23.18 -24.13 -2.73
N ASP A 533 22.31 -23.67 -1.79
CA ASP A 533 22.13 -22.23 -1.55
C ASP A 533 23.42 -21.57 -1.07
N PHE A 534 24.21 -22.29 -0.26
CA PHE A 534 25.52 -21.83 0.21
C PHE A 534 26.50 -21.70 -0.96
N SER A 535 26.56 -22.69 -1.86
CA SER A 535 27.41 -22.65 -3.05
C SER A 535 27.00 -21.53 -4.00
N ASP A 536 25.73 -21.45 -4.35
CA ASP A 536 25.20 -20.49 -5.31
C ASP A 536 25.34 -19.04 -4.84
N LYS A 537 25.41 -18.80 -3.55
CA LYS A 537 25.46 -17.45 -2.99
C LYS A 537 26.78 -17.12 -2.32
N VAL A 538 27.22 -17.92 -1.36
CA VAL A 538 28.40 -17.63 -0.54
C VAL A 538 29.68 -18.01 -1.28
N LEU A 539 29.81 -19.25 -1.74
CA LEU A 539 31.01 -19.68 -2.48
C LEU A 539 31.19 -18.88 -3.76
N LYS A 540 30.10 -18.61 -4.46
CA LYS A 540 30.14 -17.76 -5.66
C LYS A 540 30.71 -16.37 -5.36
N TYR A 541 30.24 -15.73 -4.30
CA TYR A 541 30.74 -14.41 -3.88
C TYR A 541 32.21 -14.48 -3.49
N LEU A 542 32.59 -15.47 -2.65
CA LEU A 542 33.98 -15.64 -2.24
C LEU A 542 34.91 -15.92 -3.42
N TRP A 543 34.47 -16.73 -4.40
CA TRP A 543 35.26 -17.11 -5.56
C TRP A 543 35.44 -15.99 -6.55
N HIS A 544 34.39 -15.28 -6.93
CA HIS A 544 34.39 -14.30 -8.02
C HIS A 544 34.72 -12.87 -7.57
N ASP A 545 34.33 -12.50 -6.34
CA ASP A 545 34.45 -11.12 -5.88
C ASP A 545 35.54 -10.93 -4.83
N VAL A 546 35.62 -11.81 -3.81
CA VAL A 546 36.56 -11.67 -2.69
C VAL A 546 37.94 -12.19 -3.06
N PHE A 547 38.05 -13.49 -3.26
CA PHE A 547 39.32 -14.19 -3.54
C PHE A 547 39.61 -14.34 -5.03
N LYS A 548 39.16 -13.40 -5.85
CA LYS A 548 39.30 -13.45 -7.32
C LYS A 548 40.76 -13.64 -7.79
N ARG A 549 41.70 -13.01 -7.10
CA ARG A 549 43.13 -13.01 -7.46
C ARG A 549 43.95 -14.02 -6.67
N ASP A 550 43.52 -14.40 -5.48
CA ASP A 550 44.19 -15.37 -4.61
C ASP A 550 43.19 -16.41 -4.11
N LYS A 551 43.34 -17.61 -4.60
CA LYS A 551 42.46 -18.76 -4.32
C LYS A 551 43.04 -19.70 -3.25
N ASN A 552 44.07 -19.29 -2.49
CA ASN A 552 44.75 -20.14 -1.53
C ASN A 552 43.82 -20.71 -0.44
N ILE A 553 42.77 -20.00 -0.09
CA ILE A 553 41.73 -20.45 0.85
C ILE A 553 41.00 -21.72 0.36
N PHE A 554 40.95 -21.96 -0.97
CA PHE A 554 40.28 -23.12 -1.56
C PHE A 554 41.24 -24.26 -1.88
N LYS A 555 42.20 -24.52 -1.00
CA LYS A 555 43.14 -25.66 -1.09
C LYS A 555 42.74 -26.79 -0.15
N GLY A 556 41.58 -27.40 -0.40
CA GLY A 556 41.09 -28.54 0.35
C GLY A 556 41.78 -29.86 0.02
N SER A 557 41.22 -30.97 0.50
CA SER A 557 41.71 -32.31 0.20
C SER A 557 41.54 -32.68 -1.28
N VAL A 558 40.66 -31.99 -2.00
CA VAL A 558 40.43 -32.15 -3.43
C VAL A 558 41.03 -30.93 -4.16
N GLU A 559 41.64 -31.17 -5.34
CA GLU A 559 42.16 -30.09 -6.17
C GLU A 559 41.02 -29.32 -6.81
N ILE A 560 40.90 -28.01 -6.47
CA ILE A 560 39.89 -27.12 -7.01
C ILE A 560 40.52 -26.18 -8.06
N LYS A 561 40.20 -26.39 -9.34
CA LYS A 561 40.70 -25.58 -10.46
C LYS A 561 39.67 -24.56 -10.99
N SER A 562 38.39 -24.88 -10.84
CA SER A 562 37.27 -24.09 -11.36
C SER A 562 36.22 -23.86 -10.30
N PHE A 563 35.30 -22.94 -10.57
CA PHE A 563 34.13 -22.74 -9.71
C PHE A 563 33.19 -23.95 -9.75
N GLU A 564 33.14 -24.64 -10.86
CA GLU A 564 32.38 -25.89 -11.02
C GLU A 564 32.95 -26.98 -10.10
N ASP A 565 34.29 -27.17 -10.07
CA ASP A 565 34.92 -28.11 -9.14
C ASP A 565 34.58 -27.77 -7.69
N LEU A 566 34.54 -26.47 -7.34
CA LEU A 566 34.20 -26.03 -6.00
C LEU A 566 32.76 -26.40 -5.62
N ILE A 567 31.80 -26.20 -6.54
CA ILE A 567 30.39 -26.55 -6.31
C ILE A 567 30.22 -28.06 -6.19
N ASP A 568 30.80 -28.84 -7.10
CA ASP A 568 30.65 -30.29 -7.16
C ASP A 568 31.22 -30.98 -5.93
N ASN A 569 32.31 -30.44 -5.36
CA ASN A 569 32.94 -30.99 -4.19
C ASN A 569 32.42 -30.45 -2.87
N PHE A 570 31.60 -29.36 -2.89
CA PHE A 570 30.97 -28.83 -1.70
C PHE A 570 29.65 -29.57 -1.40
N ASN A 571 29.76 -30.83 -1.02
CA ASN A 571 28.61 -31.68 -0.67
C ASN A 571 28.93 -32.61 0.51
N GLY A 572 27.88 -33.14 1.16
CA GLY A 572 27.99 -34.07 2.27
C GLY A 572 28.61 -33.47 3.56
N LYS A 573 28.98 -34.35 4.45
CA LYS A 573 29.47 -33.97 5.81
C LYS A 573 30.87 -33.33 5.81
N ASP A 574 31.71 -33.68 4.84
CA ASP A 574 33.09 -33.18 4.77
C ASP A 574 33.31 -32.11 3.70
N ALA A 575 32.21 -31.43 3.27
CA ALA A 575 32.24 -30.41 2.23
C ALA A 575 33.32 -29.32 2.47
N PHE A 576 33.51 -28.89 3.70
CA PHE A 576 34.57 -27.94 4.05
C PHE A 576 35.97 -28.51 3.89
N GLY A 577 36.20 -29.74 4.34
CA GLY A 577 37.50 -30.42 4.19
C GLY A 577 37.87 -30.66 2.73
N ASN A 578 36.90 -30.90 1.88
CA ASN A 578 37.13 -31.07 0.44
C ASN A 578 37.56 -29.77 -0.26
N CYS A 579 36.99 -28.63 0.17
CA CYS A 579 37.08 -27.39 -0.59
C CYS A 579 37.98 -26.31 0.02
N PHE A 580 38.16 -26.30 1.33
CA PHE A 580 38.90 -25.25 2.03
C PHE A 580 40.22 -25.73 2.61
N ASP A 581 41.14 -24.81 2.80
CA ASP A 581 42.44 -25.05 3.42
C ASP A 581 42.33 -25.78 4.77
N ALA A 582 43.26 -26.67 5.04
CA ALA A 582 43.22 -27.55 6.24
C ALA A 582 43.28 -26.77 7.54
N ASP A 583 44.10 -25.71 7.64
CA ASP A 583 44.22 -24.87 8.82
C ASP A 583 42.95 -24.07 9.06
N PHE A 584 42.35 -23.54 8.00
CA PHE A 584 41.03 -22.88 8.05
C PHE A 584 39.96 -23.85 8.58
N VAL A 585 39.90 -25.07 8.06
CA VAL A 585 38.90 -26.05 8.46
C VAL A 585 39.11 -26.50 9.92
N ALA A 586 40.35 -26.63 10.38
CA ALA A 586 40.67 -26.96 11.76
C ALA A 586 40.17 -25.89 12.72
N LYS A 587 40.48 -24.63 12.46
CA LYS A 587 39.95 -23.45 13.22
C LYS A 587 38.42 -23.39 13.22
N LEU A 588 37.80 -23.66 12.06
CA LEU A 588 36.36 -23.65 11.92
C LEU A 588 35.67 -24.73 12.77
N LYS A 589 36.23 -25.94 12.82
CA LYS A 589 35.71 -27.04 13.65
C LYS A 589 35.91 -26.79 15.15
N GLU A 590 37.05 -26.25 15.55
CA GLU A 590 37.36 -25.91 16.94
C GLU A 590 36.44 -24.77 17.46
N GLY A 591 36.21 -23.73 16.66
CA GLY A 591 35.39 -22.59 17.02
C GLY A 591 33.87 -22.76 16.78
N ASN A 592 33.42 -23.97 16.40
CA ASN A 592 32.02 -24.18 15.97
C ASN A 592 31.02 -24.30 17.12
N ASN A 593 30.72 -23.18 17.77
CA ASN A 593 29.79 -23.10 18.90
C ASN A 593 28.54 -22.29 18.54
N PRO A 594 27.34 -22.69 19.02
CA PRO A 594 26.12 -21.90 18.80
C PRO A 594 26.15 -20.61 19.63
N LEU A 595 25.55 -19.56 19.10
CA LEU A 595 25.31 -18.31 19.82
C LEU A 595 24.07 -18.46 20.71
N SER A 596 24.23 -18.39 22.02
CA SER A 596 23.14 -18.47 22.98
C SER A 596 22.45 -17.13 23.13
N TYR A 597 21.11 -17.13 23.04
CA TYR A 597 20.30 -15.92 23.26
C TYR A 597 20.33 -15.53 24.75
N GLN A 598 20.70 -14.28 25.01
CA GLN A 598 20.71 -13.67 26.34
C GLN A 598 19.70 -12.52 26.35
N PRO A 599 18.46 -12.71 26.88
CA PRO A 599 17.47 -11.66 26.92
C PRO A 599 17.98 -10.44 27.70
N LYS A 600 17.62 -9.22 27.24
CA LYS A 600 17.87 -8.03 28.03
C LYS A 600 17.17 -8.18 29.38
N GLN A 601 17.91 -8.02 30.49
CA GLN A 601 17.27 -7.88 31.79
C GLN A 601 16.40 -6.61 31.73
N ALA A 602 15.13 -6.73 32.09
CA ALA A 602 14.26 -5.56 32.24
C ALA A 602 14.85 -4.67 33.35
N GLU A 603 15.30 -3.48 32.98
CA GLU A 603 15.61 -2.41 33.91
C GLU A 603 14.34 -1.82 34.51
#